data_20a701d8c8b39bfa7d4376cb108a0cf3
#
_entry.id   20a701d8c8b39bfa7d4376cb108a0cf3
#
_cell.length_a   1.000
_cell.length_b   1.000
_cell.length_c   1.000
_cell.angle_alpha   90.00
_cell.angle_beta   90.00
_cell.angle_gamma   90.00
#
_symmetry.space_group_name_H-M   'P 1'
#
loop_
_entity.id
_entity.type
_entity.pdbx_description
1 polymer ?
#
loop_
_entity_poly.entity_id
_entity_poly.type
_entity_poly.pdbx_seq_one_letter_code
_entity_poly.pdbx_strand_id
1 'polypeptide(L)'
;MLLRIKQILVNIPITVRVTLWYSFFIIVIVAALVAISAVVADEIFEDVSQKKLAKSVAKIANDMREFEPYDDGIFFIKYNAKGDVIGGLAPKHFQISLKINSGAVRLYENGENRFYYYDIAARGKEVWIRGVINAEKFFKKEGLFLLALGVLVPVLFIFVLYGGYKTIKNAMKPVATMSKTALEIGKSRDFSKRIDLPAGKDELHTLANVFNQMLESFQKAYQSEKQLTSDVSHELRTPLSIIMAESDYAKNYSQNLDEAKESLEVISRQSRKITSLIDQILELSRLESGRNLELKRINLSSILQNLVTDYEKLTSAKGLKFSFMVAPKVEIMGDELMISRLIDNFLSNALKFAEAKIELNLSVSKNHALLSIKDDGVGISKKDSELIWNKFYQADSSRNKSLNTGSGLGLAIAANIAKIHGAKLGVKSEAGSEFWAEFEIVNLKKAEN
;
A
#
# COMPACT_ATOMS: atom_id res chain seq x y z
N MET A 1 -30.71 -11.90 19.12
CA MET A 1 -29.47 -12.48 19.69
C MET A 1 -28.28 -12.36 18.73
N LEU A 2 -28.39 -12.78 17.48
CA LEU A 2 -27.33 -12.70 16.46
C LEU A 2 -26.80 -11.28 16.19
N LEU A 3 -27.66 -10.25 16.15
CA LEU A 3 -27.26 -8.85 15.95
C LEU A 3 -26.44 -8.26 17.11
N ARG A 4 -26.74 -8.64 18.36
CA ARG A 4 -25.96 -8.24 19.53
C ARG A 4 -24.57 -8.90 19.55
N ILE A 5 -24.47 -10.17 19.15
CA ILE A 5 -23.19 -10.89 19.03
C ILE A 5 -22.33 -10.23 17.93
N LYS A 6 -22.94 -9.84 16.81
CA LYS A 6 -22.23 -9.15 15.72
C LYS A 6 -21.70 -7.77 16.16
N GLN A 7 -22.44 -7.01 16.94
CA GLN A 7 -21.98 -5.72 17.51
C GLN A 7 -20.87 -5.88 18.53
N ILE A 8 -20.91 -6.91 19.37
CA ILE A 8 -19.82 -7.20 20.34
C ILE A 8 -18.56 -7.61 19.61
N LEU A 9 -18.65 -8.44 18.56
CA LEU A 9 -17.50 -8.90 17.77
C LEU A 9 -16.82 -7.76 17.00
N VAL A 10 -17.54 -6.72 16.61
CA VAL A 10 -16.98 -5.57 15.89
C VAL A 10 -16.08 -4.72 16.79
N ASN A 11 -16.38 -4.64 18.10
CA ASN A 11 -15.62 -3.84 19.06
C ASN A 11 -14.38 -4.56 19.64
N ILE A 12 -14.22 -5.87 19.35
CA ILE A 12 -13.06 -6.64 19.77
C ILE A 12 -11.86 -6.34 18.85
N PRO A 13 -10.65 -6.11 19.38
CA PRO A 13 -9.44 -5.95 18.57
C PRO A 13 -9.28 -7.08 17.56
N ILE A 14 -8.83 -6.74 16.35
CA ILE A 14 -8.64 -7.70 15.24
C ILE A 14 -7.77 -8.89 15.69
N THR A 15 -6.73 -8.62 16.49
CA THR A 15 -5.84 -9.64 17.05
C THR A 15 -6.62 -10.69 17.84
N VAL A 16 -7.51 -10.27 18.72
CA VAL A 16 -8.33 -11.17 19.54
C VAL A 16 -9.34 -11.93 18.68
N ARG A 17 -9.99 -11.25 17.73
CA ARG A 17 -10.98 -11.87 16.83
C ARG A 17 -10.34 -12.97 15.96
N VAL A 18 -9.19 -12.71 15.37
CA VAL A 18 -8.48 -13.70 14.55
C VAL A 18 -8.00 -14.87 15.45
N THR A 19 -7.50 -14.58 16.66
CA THR A 19 -7.13 -15.62 17.63
C THR A 19 -8.32 -16.52 17.98
N LEU A 20 -9.50 -15.95 18.25
CA LEU A 20 -10.70 -16.71 18.56
C LEU A 20 -11.16 -17.60 17.39
N TRP A 21 -11.13 -17.07 16.16
CA TRP A 21 -11.51 -17.83 14.98
C TRP A 21 -10.59 -19.04 14.74
N TYR A 22 -9.28 -18.82 14.71
CA TYR A 22 -8.38 -19.94 14.47
C TYR A 22 -8.39 -20.95 15.64
N SER A 23 -8.60 -20.47 16.88
CA SER A 23 -8.76 -21.35 18.06
C SER A 23 -9.97 -22.25 17.94
N PHE A 24 -11.08 -21.72 17.45
CA PHE A 24 -12.30 -22.50 17.19
C PHE A 24 -12.02 -23.64 16.19
N PHE A 25 -11.33 -23.37 15.08
CA PHE A 25 -10.99 -24.41 14.13
C PHE A 25 -10.05 -25.46 14.71
N ILE A 26 -9.07 -25.06 15.52
CA ILE A 26 -8.18 -26.00 16.20
C ILE A 26 -8.94 -26.89 17.18
N ILE A 27 -9.87 -26.34 17.95
CA ILE A 27 -10.72 -27.12 18.85
C ILE A 27 -11.50 -28.17 18.07
N VAL A 28 -12.12 -27.80 16.96
CA VAL A 28 -12.89 -28.74 16.12
C VAL A 28 -12.00 -29.85 15.57
N ILE A 29 -10.80 -29.51 15.07
CA ILE A 29 -9.85 -30.51 14.54
C ILE A 29 -9.38 -31.45 15.65
N VAL A 30 -9.02 -30.91 16.81
CA VAL A 30 -8.56 -31.72 17.94
C VAL A 30 -9.68 -32.62 18.47
N ALA A 31 -10.89 -32.09 18.60
CA ALA A 31 -12.06 -32.91 19.01
C ALA A 31 -12.32 -34.05 18.03
N ALA A 32 -12.23 -33.79 16.72
CA ALA A 32 -12.37 -34.82 15.68
C ALA A 32 -11.26 -35.88 15.79
N LEU A 33 -10.01 -35.43 15.96
CA LEU A 33 -8.87 -36.37 16.12
C LEU A 33 -9.01 -37.25 17.38
N VAL A 34 -9.44 -36.67 18.49
CA VAL A 34 -9.68 -37.42 19.74
C VAL A 34 -10.80 -38.43 19.55
N ALA A 35 -11.91 -38.03 18.91
CA ALA A 35 -13.02 -38.94 18.63
C ALA A 35 -12.60 -40.10 17.70
N ILE A 36 -11.85 -39.82 16.62
CA ILE A 36 -11.31 -40.83 15.72
C ILE A 36 -10.34 -41.75 16.46
N SER A 37 -9.43 -41.18 17.27
CA SER A 37 -8.46 -41.98 18.06
C SER A 37 -9.15 -42.91 19.03
N ALA A 38 -10.24 -42.49 19.66
CA ALA A 38 -11.01 -43.33 20.58
C ALA A 38 -11.63 -44.53 19.85
N VAL A 39 -12.30 -44.30 18.71
CA VAL A 39 -12.93 -45.36 17.91
C VAL A 39 -11.89 -46.33 17.35
N VAL A 40 -10.78 -45.82 16.82
CA VAL A 40 -9.72 -46.67 16.23
C VAL A 40 -8.94 -47.43 17.29
N ALA A 41 -8.79 -46.86 18.50
CA ALA A 41 -8.13 -47.55 19.60
C ALA A 41 -8.90 -48.81 20.00
N ASP A 42 -10.23 -48.72 20.16
CA ASP A 42 -11.08 -49.89 20.50
C ASP A 42 -10.89 -51.00 19.45
N GLU A 43 -11.01 -50.71 18.19
CA GLU A 43 -10.92 -51.70 17.10
C GLU A 43 -9.52 -52.35 17.01
N ILE A 44 -8.45 -51.55 17.14
CA ILE A 44 -7.07 -52.03 17.08
C ILE A 44 -6.77 -52.90 18.32
N PHE A 45 -7.18 -52.49 19.51
CA PHE A 45 -6.91 -53.27 20.73
C PHE A 45 -7.64 -54.63 20.71
N GLU A 46 -8.87 -54.64 20.20
CA GLU A 46 -9.63 -55.88 20.03
C GLU A 46 -8.95 -56.83 19.03
N ASP A 47 -8.61 -56.35 17.83
CA ASP A 47 -7.99 -57.15 16.76
C ASP A 47 -6.60 -57.69 17.17
N VAL A 48 -5.77 -56.86 17.83
CA VAL A 48 -4.44 -57.28 18.33
C VAL A 48 -4.58 -58.32 19.40
N SER A 49 -5.55 -58.21 20.32
CA SER A 49 -5.78 -59.14 21.38
C SER A 49 -6.26 -60.50 20.85
N GLN A 50 -7.20 -60.48 19.91
CA GLN A 50 -7.70 -61.71 19.28
C GLN A 50 -6.61 -62.44 18.45
N LYS A 51 -5.81 -61.71 17.68
CA LYS A 51 -4.67 -62.26 16.94
C LYS A 51 -3.58 -62.84 17.84
N LYS A 52 -3.25 -62.14 18.95
CA LYS A 52 -2.30 -62.60 19.95
C LYS A 52 -2.78 -63.92 20.58
N LEU A 53 -4.05 -63.97 21.02
CA LEU A 53 -4.66 -65.16 21.62
C LEU A 53 -4.61 -66.32 20.64
N ALA A 54 -5.10 -66.15 19.40
CA ALA A 54 -5.12 -67.20 18.38
C ALA A 54 -3.70 -67.75 18.09
N LYS A 55 -2.70 -66.86 17.90
CA LYS A 55 -1.31 -67.22 17.66
C LYS A 55 -0.68 -68.01 18.82
N SER A 56 -0.90 -67.58 20.07
CA SER A 56 -0.34 -68.23 21.26
C SER A 56 -0.98 -69.63 21.47
N VAL A 57 -2.30 -69.74 21.29
CA VAL A 57 -2.98 -71.05 21.40
C VAL A 57 -2.53 -72.01 20.27
N ALA A 58 -2.37 -71.51 19.04
CA ALA A 58 -1.88 -72.31 17.93
C ALA A 58 -0.43 -72.81 18.16
N LYS A 59 0.43 -71.96 18.76
CA LYS A 59 1.80 -72.32 19.09
C LYS A 59 1.82 -73.53 20.04
N ILE A 60 1.06 -73.45 21.17
CA ILE A 60 0.98 -74.51 22.15
C ILE A 60 0.31 -75.79 21.59
N ALA A 61 -0.71 -75.65 20.75
CA ALA A 61 -1.37 -76.79 20.13
C ALA A 61 -0.45 -77.55 19.15
N ASN A 62 0.51 -76.88 18.56
CA ASN A 62 1.50 -77.51 17.66
C ASN A 62 2.66 -78.19 18.38
N ASP A 63 3.11 -77.64 19.52
CA ASP A 63 4.14 -78.24 20.40
C ASP A 63 3.70 -78.28 21.83
N MET A 64 3.15 -79.40 22.25
CA MET A 64 2.65 -79.65 23.59
C MET A 64 3.75 -79.68 24.68
N ARG A 65 5.03 -79.68 24.32
CA ARG A 65 6.14 -79.60 25.29
C ARG A 65 6.30 -78.21 25.87
N GLU A 66 5.85 -77.18 25.14
CA GLU A 66 5.84 -75.79 25.56
C GLU A 66 4.54 -75.41 26.34
N PHE A 67 3.75 -76.41 26.79
CA PHE A 67 2.52 -76.11 27.49
C PHE A 67 2.80 -75.56 28.90
N GLU A 68 2.51 -74.28 29.06
CA GLU A 68 2.42 -73.61 30.36
C GLU A 68 0.96 -73.23 30.61
N PRO A 69 0.44 -73.45 31.86
CA PRO A 69 -0.95 -73.16 32.21
C PRO A 69 -1.26 -71.65 32.10
N TYR A 70 -0.22 -70.75 32.11
CA TYR A 70 -0.34 -69.30 32.02
C TYR A 70 0.93 -68.76 31.38
N ASP A 71 0.77 -68.04 30.30
CA ASP A 71 1.87 -67.33 29.61
C ASP A 71 1.36 -66.01 29.06
N ASP A 72 2.12 -64.94 29.23
CA ASP A 72 1.91 -63.57 28.67
C ASP A 72 0.46 -63.07 28.79
N GLY A 73 -0.20 -63.34 29.92
CA GLY A 73 -1.57 -62.92 30.24
C GLY A 73 -2.67 -63.83 29.71
N ILE A 74 -2.32 -64.94 29.06
CA ILE A 74 -3.22 -65.93 28.52
C ILE A 74 -3.25 -67.13 29.43
N PHE A 75 -4.44 -67.58 29.77
CA PHE A 75 -4.67 -68.81 30.55
C PHE A 75 -4.92 -69.94 29.54
N PHE A 76 -4.30 -71.10 29.76
CA PHE A 76 -4.46 -72.27 28.87
C PHE A 76 -5.08 -73.44 29.63
N ILE A 77 -6.12 -74.05 29.03
CA ILE A 77 -6.89 -75.14 29.57
C ILE A 77 -6.82 -76.28 28.57
N LYS A 78 -6.55 -77.53 29.05
CA LYS A 78 -6.57 -78.74 28.23
C LYS A 78 -7.88 -79.47 28.46
N TYR A 79 -8.46 -79.99 27.37
CA TYR A 79 -9.64 -80.83 27.39
C TYR A 79 -9.35 -82.16 26.65
N ASN A 80 -10.00 -83.21 27.08
CA ASN A 80 -10.01 -84.49 26.35
C ASN A 80 -10.99 -84.40 25.12
N ALA A 81 -11.09 -85.51 24.35
CA ALA A 81 -12.04 -85.57 23.24
C ALA A 81 -13.51 -85.45 23.62
N LYS A 82 -13.83 -85.81 24.94
CA LYS A 82 -15.19 -85.71 25.47
C LYS A 82 -15.55 -84.31 26.03
N GLY A 83 -14.56 -83.43 26.11
CA GLY A 83 -14.76 -82.05 26.59
C GLY A 83 -14.50 -81.89 28.10
N ASP A 84 -13.93 -82.94 28.79
CA ASP A 84 -13.57 -82.82 30.20
C ASP A 84 -12.20 -82.18 30.36
N VAL A 85 -12.00 -81.37 31.39
CA VAL A 85 -10.74 -80.72 31.70
C VAL A 85 -9.71 -81.72 32.21
N ILE A 86 -8.58 -81.81 31.54
CA ILE A 86 -7.46 -82.72 31.90
C ILE A 86 -6.24 -81.95 32.43
N GLY A 87 -6.26 -80.63 32.44
CA GLY A 87 -5.21 -79.78 33.00
C GLY A 87 -5.27 -78.34 32.58
N GLY A 88 -4.43 -77.51 33.20
CA GLY A 88 -4.36 -76.08 32.85
C GLY A 88 -4.90 -75.20 33.96
N LEU A 89 -5.04 -73.91 33.65
CA LEU A 89 -5.53 -72.89 34.56
C LEU A 89 -6.57 -72.01 33.89
N ALA A 90 -7.63 -71.68 34.58
CA ALA A 90 -8.64 -70.74 34.08
C ALA A 90 -8.64 -69.47 34.95
N PRO A 91 -8.95 -68.32 34.34
CA PRO A 91 -9.14 -67.08 35.10
C PRO A 91 -10.38 -67.19 36.02
N LYS A 92 -10.39 -66.45 37.14
CA LYS A 92 -11.58 -66.32 37.98
C LYS A 92 -12.77 -65.83 37.14
N HIS A 93 -13.95 -66.39 37.48
CA HIS A 93 -15.24 -66.03 36.84
C HIS A 93 -15.38 -66.50 35.37
N PHE A 94 -14.41 -67.25 34.80
CA PHE A 94 -14.56 -67.83 33.47
C PHE A 94 -15.24 -69.22 33.61
N GLN A 95 -16.25 -69.48 32.81
CA GLN A 95 -16.95 -70.76 32.88
C GLN A 95 -16.18 -71.79 32.04
N ILE A 96 -15.58 -72.73 32.74
CA ILE A 96 -14.71 -73.76 32.13
C ILE A 96 -15.53 -74.75 31.25
N SER A 97 -16.80 -74.99 31.64
CA SER A 97 -17.71 -75.95 30.94
C SER A 97 -18.32 -75.50 29.65
N LEU A 98 -17.81 -74.41 29.09
CA LEU A 98 -18.26 -73.95 27.75
C LEU A 98 -17.95 -74.99 26.67
N LYS A 99 -18.93 -75.22 25.79
CA LYS A 99 -18.73 -76.14 24.63
C LYS A 99 -17.52 -75.76 23.81
N ILE A 100 -16.69 -76.75 23.44
CA ILE A 100 -15.54 -76.55 22.57
C ILE A 100 -16.04 -76.15 21.19
N ASN A 101 -15.44 -75.11 20.65
CA ASN A 101 -15.83 -74.61 19.32
C ASN A 101 -14.60 -74.03 18.63
N SER A 102 -14.08 -74.79 17.66
CA SER A 102 -12.91 -74.40 16.87
C SER A 102 -13.23 -73.39 15.79
N GLY A 103 -12.23 -72.56 15.43
CA GLY A 103 -12.21 -71.78 14.23
C GLY A 103 -12.37 -70.25 14.36
N ALA A 104 -12.82 -69.74 15.51
CA ALA A 104 -12.88 -68.31 15.73
C ALA A 104 -12.65 -67.95 17.22
N VAL A 105 -12.06 -66.81 17.47
CA VAL A 105 -12.01 -66.20 18.81
C VAL A 105 -13.41 -65.74 19.19
N ARG A 106 -13.84 -66.01 20.40
CA ARG A 106 -15.19 -65.67 20.94
C ARG A 106 -15.11 -64.86 22.18
N LEU A 107 -16.09 -64.00 22.35
CA LEU A 107 -16.31 -63.23 23.56
C LEU A 107 -17.20 -64.05 24.53
N TYR A 108 -16.80 -64.15 25.76
CA TYR A 108 -17.60 -64.64 26.87
C TYR A 108 -17.76 -63.59 27.92
N GLU A 109 -18.98 -63.28 28.29
CA GLU A 109 -19.30 -62.29 29.31
C GLU A 109 -20.00 -62.93 30.50
N ASN A 110 -19.51 -62.57 31.70
CA ASN A 110 -20.11 -62.99 32.96
C ASN A 110 -20.14 -61.83 33.94
N GLY A 111 -21.29 -61.16 33.98
CA GLY A 111 -21.43 -59.91 34.71
C GLY A 111 -20.53 -58.82 34.11
N GLU A 112 -19.69 -58.24 34.94
CA GLU A 112 -18.73 -57.21 34.51
C GLU A 112 -17.45 -57.79 33.87
N ASN A 113 -17.23 -59.09 33.95
CA ASN A 113 -16.03 -59.74 33.45
C ASN A 113 -16.19 -60.17 32.00
N ARG A 114 -15.28 -59.74 31.12
CA ARG A 114 -15.22 -60.07 29.70
C ARG A 114 -13.96 -60.86 29.39
N PHE A 115 -14.11 -61.96 28.63
CA PHE A 115 -13.02 -62.85 28.26
C PHE A 115 -13.09 -63.16 26.78
N TYR A 116 -11.97 -63.04 26.09
CA TYR A 116 -11.83 -63.68 24.77
C TYR A 116 -11.28 -65.09 24.96
N TYR A 117 -11.85 -66.05 24.30
CA TYR A 117 -11.36 -67.40 24.28
C TYR A 117 -11.26 -67.98 22.86
N TYR A 118 -10.33 -68.91 22.68
CA TYR A 118 -10.09 -69.58 21.42
C TYR A 118 -9.74 -71.01 21.65
N ASP A 119 -10.39 -71.92 20.87
CA ASP A 119 -10.24 -73.36 20.98
C ASP A 119 -9.55 -73.91 19.70
N ILE A 120 -8.57 -74.75 19.87
CA ILE A 120 -7.90 -75.49 18.77
C ILE A 120 -7.56 -76.94 19.18
N ALA A 121 -7.67 -77.88 18.26
CA ALA A 121 -7.25 -79.24 18.49
C ALA A 121 -5.72 -79.35 18.45
N ALA A 122 -5.11 -80.06 19.43
CA ALA A 122 -3.67 -80.29 19.45
C ALA A 122 -3.27 -81.32 18.38
N ARG A 123 -2.20 -81.03 17.64
CA ARG A 123 -1.74 -81.81 16.51
C ARG A 123 -1.31 -83.24 16.97
N GLY A 124 -1.95 -84.25 16.38
CA GLY A 124 -1.59 -85.66 16.62
C GLY A 124 -2.06 -86.25 17.98
N LYS A 125 -2.97 -85.56 18.70
CA LYS A 125 -3.55 -86.02 19.97
C LYS A 125 -5.04 -85.71 20.04
N GLU A 126 -5.82 -86.55 20.70
CA GLU A 126 -7.24 -86.31 21.02
C GLU A 126 -7.41 -85.30 22.18
N VAL A 127 -6.77 -84.16 22.08
CA VAL A 127 -6.74 -83.10 23.11
C VAL A 127 -7.06 -81.76 22.49
N TRP A 128 -7.85 -80.95 23.19
CA TRP A 128 -8.15 -79.60 22.81
C TRP A 128 -7.46 -78.61 23.74
N ILE A 129 -6.97 -77.50 23.19
CA ILE A 129 -6.38 -76.42 23.97
C ILE A 129 -7.30 -75.23 23.83
N ARG A 130 -7.73 -74.68 24.97
CA ARG A 130 -8.42 -73.39 25.07
C ARG A 130 -7.47 -72.35 25.65
N GLY A 131 -7.26 -71.31 24.94
CA GLY A 131 -6.68 -70.10 25.51
C GLY A 131 -7.76 -69.13 25.95
N VAL A 132 -7.57 -68.49 27.07
CA VAL A 132 -8.49 -67.47 27.62
C VAL A 132 -7.69 -66.26 28.04
N ILE A 133 -8.11 -65.08 27.58
CA ILE A 133 -7.51 -63.80 27.96
C ILE A 133 -8.58 -62.91 28.58
N ASN A 134 -8.24 -62.23 29.68
CA ASN A 134 -9.15 -61.25 30.29
C ASN A 134 -9.13 -59.93 29.54
N ALA A 135 -10.25 -59.55 28.95
CA ALA A 135 -10.41 -58.32 28.20
C ALA A 135 -10.27 -57.05 29.07
N GLU A 136 -10.62 -57.13 30.38
CA GLU A 136 -10.54 -55.98 31.29
C GLU A 136 -9.15 -55.37 31.42
N LYS A 137 -8.09 -56.17 31.33
CA LYS A 137 -6.71 -55.66 31.40
C LYS A 137 -6.36 -54.70 30.25
N PHE A 138 -7.06 -54.83 29.15
CA PHE A 138 -6.88 -53.93 27.99
C PHE A 138 -7.66 -52.63 28.17
N PHE A 139 -8.87 -52.68 28.76
CA PHE A 139 -9.65 -51.49 29.11
C PHE A 139 -8.95 -50.58 30.14
N LYS A 140 -8.15 -51.13 31.07
CA LYS A 140 -7.32 -50.32 31.99
C LYS A 140 -6.21 -49.53 31.27
N LYS A 141 -5.61 -50.07 30.21
CA LYS A 141 -4.59 -49.38 29.40
C LYS A 141 -5.23 -48.29 28.55
N GLU A 142 -6.43 -48.53 28.04
CA GLU A 142 -7.25 -47.55 27.30
C GLU A 142 -7.59 -46.34 28.18
N GLY A 143 -8.03 -46.56 29.43
CA GLY A 143 -8.29 -45.51 30.41
C GLY A 143 -7.08 -44.63 30.68
N LEU A 144 -5.85 -45.19 30.74
CA LEU A 144 -4.62 -44.45 30.92
C LEU A 144 -4.29 -43.59 29.66
N PHE A 145 -4.54 -44.14 28.46
CA PHE A 145 -4.37 -43.43 27.18
C PHE A 145 -5.33 -42.25 27.07
N LEU A 146 -6.61 -42.43 27.38
CA LEU A 146 -7.61 -41.36 27.39
C LEU A 146 -7.29 -40.30 28.42
N LEU A 147 -6.78 -40.68 29.61
CA LEU A 147 -6.35 -39.74 30.66
C LEU A 147 -5.12 -38.93 30.17
N ALA A 148 -4.16 -39.57 29.51
CA ALA A 148 -3.00 -38.90 28.95
C ALA A 148 -3.41 -37.90 27.86
N LEU A 149 -4.33 -38.26 26.98
CA LEU A 149 -4.93 -37.36 25.97
C LEU A 149 -5.68 -36.21 26.66
N GLY A 150 -6.46 -36.49 27.70
CA GLY A 150 -7.21 -35.51 28.47
C GLY A 150 -6.33 -34.43 29.13
N VAL A 151 -5.07 -34.72 29.42
CA VAL A 151 -4.09 -33.78 29.97
C VAL A 151 -3.28 -33.08 28.84
N LEU A 152 -2.78 -33.87 27.89
CA LEU A 152 -1.88 -33.38 26.84
C LEU A 152 -2.58 -32.38 25.92
N VAL A 153 -3.83 -32.68 25.54
CA VAL A 153 -4.60 -31.84 24.59
C VAL A 153 -4.84 -30.43 25.13
N PRO A 154 -5.33 -30.21 26.36
CA PRO A 154 -5.47 -28.88 26.96
C PRO A 154 -4.15 -28.11 27.05
N VAL A 155 -3.06 -28.79 27.40
CA VAL A 155 -1.73 -28.16 27.52
C VAL A 155 -1.25 -27.66 26.15
N LEU A 156 -1.32 -28.49 25.12
CA LEU A 156 -0.99 -28.10 23.75
C LEU A 156 -1.90 -26.95 23.25
N PHE A 157 -3.19 -27.03 23.60
CA PHE A 157 -4.14 -25.99 23.21
C PHE A 157 -3.78 -24.63 23.81
N ILE A 158 -3.44 -24.55 25.09
CA ILE A 158 -3.00 -23.33 25.76
C ILE A 158 -1.72 -22.79 25.07
N PHE A 159 -0.78 -23.66 24.76
CA PHE A 159 0.47 -23.28 24.08
C PHE A 159 0.21 -22.69 22.71
N VAL A 160 -0.66 -23.31 21.93
CA VAL A 160 -1.05 -22.82 20.58
C VAL A 160 -1.80 -21.50 20.66
N LEU A 161 -2.72 -21.34 21.64
CA LEU A 161 -3.42 -20.08 21.90
C LEU A 161 -2.46 -18.93 22.19
N TYR A 162 -1.55 -19.17 23.13
CA TYR A 162 -0.57 -18.14 23.52
C TYR A 162 0.37 -17.78 22.37
N GLY A 163 0.92 -18.78 21.69
CA GLY A 163 1.80 -18.59 20.54
C GLY A 163 1.10 -17.82 19.39
N GLY A 164 -0.11 -18.23 19.05
CA GLY A 164 -0.91 -17.59 18.02
C GLY A 164 -1.27 -16.14 18.35
N TYR A 165 -1.72 -15.88 19.58
CA TYR A 165 -1.98 -14.51 20.04
C TYR A 165 -0.73 -13.63 19.95
N LYS A 166 0.42 -14.11 20.42
CA LYS A 166 1.69 -13.38 20.37
C LYS A 166 2.12 -13.09 18.93
N THR A 167 1.99 -14.07 18.03
CA THR A 167 2.33 -13.92 16.61
C THR A 167 1.45 -12.86 15.92
N ILE A 168 0.12 -12.95 16.10
CA ILE A 168 -0.83 -12.00 15.51
C ILE A 168 -0.61 -10.59 16.08
N LYS A 169 -0.40 -10.48 17.40
CA LYS A 169 -0.13 -9.19 18.05
C LYS A 169 1.14 -8.53 17.49
N ASN A 170 2.19 -9.30 17.29
CA ASN A 170 3.44 -8.78 16.71
C ASN A 170 3.26 -8.38 15.24
N ALA A 171 2.56 -9.18 14.45
CA ALA A 171 2.26 -8.89 13.05
C ALA A 171 1.38 -7.63 12.88
N MET A 172 0.52 -7.30 13.85
CA MET A 172 -0.34 -6.12 13.80
C MET A 172 0.29 -4.86 14.42
N LYS A 173 1.42 -4.96 15.08
CA LYS A 173 2.12 -3.82 15.69
C LYS A 173 2.48 -2.72 14.68
N PRO A 174 3.00 -3.02 13.49
CA PRO A 174 3.26 -2.00 12.46
C PRO A 174 2.02 -1.20 12.08
N VAL A 175 0.87 -1.87 11.89
CA VAL A 175 -0.40 -1.21 11.54
C VAL A 175 -0.85 -0.23 12.63
N ALA A 176 -0.70 -0.61 13.89
CA ALA A 176 -1.00 0.27 15.02
C ALA A 176 -0.07 1.49 15.05
N THR A 177 1.23 1.31 14.75
CA THR A 177 2.19 2.40 14.64
C THR A 177 1.83 3.35 13.50
N MET A 178 1.50 2.83 12.31
CA MET A 178 1.05 3.62 11.16
C MET A 178 -0.18 4.46 11.51
N SER A 179 -1.19 3.84 12.13
CA SER A 179 -2.41 4.53 12.55
C SER A 179 -2.13 5.66 13.55
N LYS A 180 -1.27 5.41 14.54
CA LYS A 180 -0.86 6.42 15.52
C LYS A 180 -0.13 7.59 14.85
N THR A 181 0.85 7.30 14.00
CA THR A 181 1.61 8.34 13.27
C THR A 181 0.69 9.15 12.37
N ALA A 182 -0.23 8.52 11.66
CA ALA A 182 -1.21 9.21 10.81
C ALA A 182 -2.10 10.17 11.64
N LEU A 183 -2.59 9.73 12.81
CA LEU A 183 -3.38 10.58 13.72
C LEU A 183 -2.57 11.75 14.27
N GLU A 184 -1.30 11.54 14.61
CA GLU A 184 -0.40 12.61 15.08
C GLU A 184 -0.15 13.65 13.98
N ILE A 185 0.12 13.20 12.75
CA ILE A 185 0.28 14.08 11.58
C ILE A 185 -0.99 14.88 11.32
N GLY A 186 -2.16 14.24 11.36
CA GLY A 186 -3.44 14.92 11.16
C GLY A 186 -3.71 16.02 12.18
N LYS A 187 -3.25 15.85 13.43
CA LYS A 187 -3.38 16.85 14.50
C LYS A 187 -2.33 17.96 14.42
N SER A 188 -1.07 17.61 14.20
CA SER A 188 0.07 18.54 14.21
C SER A 188 0.31 19.24 12.87
N ARG A 189 -0.21 18.70 11.77
CA ARG A 189 0.13 19.07 10.37
C ARG A 189 1.64 18.97 10.09
N ASP A 190 2.34 18.14 10.84
CA ASP A 190 3.76 17.89 10.65
C ASP A 190 3.98 16.73 9.68
N PHE A 191 4.02 17.05 8.40
CA PHE A 191 4.25 16.08 7.32
C PHE A 191 5.72 15.63 7.19
N SER A 192 6.63 16.11 8.06
CA SER A 192 8.03 15.64 8.06
C SER A 192 8.19 14.28 8.71
N LYS A 193 7.23 13.87 9.55
CA LYS A 193 7.22 12.56 10.19
C LYS A 193 7.15 11.45 9.16
N ARG A 194 7.81 10.32 9.47
CA ARG A 194 7.79 9.11 8.65
C ARG A 194 7.42 7.90 9.49
N ILE A 195 6.84 6.91 8.83
CA ILE A 195 6.64 5.59 9.41
C ILE A 195 7.96 4.86 9.30
N ASP A 196 8.55 4.56 10.47
CA ASP A 196 9.74 3.75 10.57
C ASP A 196 9.35 2.35 11.04
N LEU A 197 9.65 1.32 10.22
CA LEU A 197 9.45 -0.08 10.53
C LEU A 197 10.80 -0.78 10.59
N PRO A 198 10.97 -1.79 11.48
CA PRO A 198 12.15 -2.65 11.46
C PRO A 198 12.34 -3.24 10.06
N ALA A 199 13.59 -3.47 9.65
CA ALA A 199 13.91 -3.94 8.30
C ALA A 199 13.12 -5.21 7.92
N GLY A 200 12.46 -5.18 6.76
CA GLY A 200 11.63 -6.26 6.21
C GLY A 200 11.28 -6.00 4.75
N LYS A 201 10.68 -7.01 4.09
CA LYS A 201 10.28 -6.94 2.68
C LYS A 201 8.85 -7.46 2.45
N ASP A 202 8.01 -7.48 3.48
CA ASP A 202 6.62 -7.92 3.40
C ASP A 202 5.67 -6.82 2.89
N GLU A 203 4.41 -7.14 2.80
CA GLU A 203 3.34 -6.26 2.33
C GLU A 203 3.18 -5.03 3.23
N LEU A 204 3.49 -5.15 4.53
CA LEU A 204 3.41 -4.03 5.47
C LEU A 204 4.53 -3.01 5.23
N HIS A 205 5.73 -3.46 4.85
CA HIS A 205 6.82 -2.57 4.45
C HIS A 205 6.51 -1.85 3.14
N THR A 206 5.90 -2.55 2.18
CA THR A 206 5.42 -1.94 0.93
C THR A 206 4.39 -0.87 1.23
N LEU A 207 3.42 -1.15 2.10
CA LEU A 207 2.40 -0.19 2.51
C LEU A 207 3.00 1.04 3.22
N ALA A 208 3.97 0.82 4.13
CA ALA A 208 4.67 1.91 4.82
C ALA A 208 5.44 2.81 3.84
N ASN A 209 6.09 2.23 2.83
CA ASN A 209 6.79 2.98 1.79
C ASN A 209 5.83 3.84 0.96
N VAL A 210 4.70 3.28 0.51
CA VAL A 210 3.67 4.03 -0.22
C VAL A 210 3.13 5.17 0.64
N PHE A 211 2.87 4.92 1.93
CA PHE A 211 2.42 5.96 2.86
C PHE A 211 3.47 7.07 3.05
N ASN A 212 4.75 6.70 3.19
CA ASN A 212 5.85 7.66 3.30
C ASN A 212 6.02 8.51 2.02
N GLN A 213 5.84 7.92 0.82
CA GLN A 213 5.81 8.66 -0.45
C GLN A 213 4.64 9.65 -0.50
N MET A 214 3.46 9.24 -0.03
CA MET A 214 2.30 10.12 0.08
C MET A 214 2.59 11.30 1.04
N LEU A 215 3.19 11.02 2.22
CA LEU A 215 3.59 12.06 3.17
C LEU A 215 4.62 13.02 2.58
N GLU A 216 5.58 12.53 1.81
CA GLU A 216 6.55 13.37 1.11
C GLU A 216 5.86 14.32 0.10
N SER A 217 4.90 13.80 -0.65
CA SER A 217 4.12 14.60 -1.59
C SER A 217 3.30 15.68 -0.88
N PHE A 218 2.65 15.34 0.24
CA PHE A 218 1.95 16.32 1.09
C PHE A 218 2.89 17.35 1.68
N GLN A 219 4.05 16.94 2.16
CA GLN A 219 5.06 17.86 2.72
C GLN A 219 5.50 18.88 1.67
N LYS A 220 5.82 18.42 0.45
CA LYS A 220 6.21 19.30 -0.66
C LYS A 220 5.08 20.26 -1.03
N ALA A 221 3.84 19.77 -1.14
CA ALA A 221 2.67 20.60 -1.44
C ALA A 221 2.42 21.67 -0.34
N TYR A 222 2.46 21.28 0.92
CA TYR A 222 2.26 22.18 2.05
C TYR A 222 3.35 23.25 2.17
N GLN A 223 4.61 22.87 1.94
CA GLN A 223 5.72 23.82 1.92
C GLN A 223 5.59 24.82 0.77
N SER A 224 5.21 24.35 -0.42
CA SER A 224 4.95 25.21 -1.58
C SER A 224 3.81 26.19 -1.32
N GLU A 225 2.71 25.76 -0.71
CA GLU A 225 1.57 26.63 -0.34
C GLU A 225 1.98 27.68 0.70
N LYS A 226 2.73 27.27 1.73
CA LYS A 226 3.23 28.20 2.76
C LYS A 226 4.18 29.23 2.18
N GLN A 227 5.08 28.82 1.29
CA GLN A 227 6.00 29.71 0.59
C GLN A 227 5.22 30.71 -0.28
N LEU A 228 4.25 30.22 -1.08
CA LEU A 228 3.38 31.07 -1.89
C LEU A 228 2.69 32.15 -1.07
N THR A 229 2.10 31.77 0.07
CA THR A 229 1.41 32.72 0.96
C THR A 229 2.37 33.80 1.52
N SER A 230 3.58 33.40 1.89
CA SER A 230 4.62 34.32 2.34
C SER A 230 5.03 35.30 1.24
N ASP A 231 5.31 34.78 0.04
CA ASP A 231 5.78 35.56 -1.10
C ASP A 231 4.72 36.54 -1.58
N VAL A 232 3.45 36.12 -1.68
CA VAL A 232 2.30 36.99 -1.97
C VAL A 232 2.21 38.13 -0.97
N SER A 233 2.35 37.82 0.34
CA SER A 233 2.27 38.83 1.41
C SER A 233 3.39 39.86 1.27
N HIS A 234 4.59 39.44 0.92
CA HIS A 234 5.73 40.34 0.70
C HIS A 234 5.55 41.21 -0.56
N GLU A 235 5.12 40.62 -1.68
CA GLU A 235 4.92 41.32 -2.95
C GLU A 235 3.73 42.30 -2.91
N LEU A 236 2.72 42.07 -2.08
CA LEU A 236 1.63 42.99 -1.86
C LEU A 236 1.98 44.11 -0.89
N ARG A 237 2.80 43.85 0.13
CA ARG A 237 3.15 44.85 1.16
C ARG A 237 3.91 46.02 0.57
N THR A 238 4.85 45.77 -0.34
CA THR A 238 5.69 46.83 -0.92
C THR A 238 4.87 47.89 -1.67
N PRO A 239 4.04 47.54 -2.70
CA PRO A 239 3.23 48.54 -3.41
C PRO A 239 2.21 49.23 -2.47
N LEU A 240 1.65 48.51 -1.50
CA LEU A 240 0.71 49.08 -0.53
C LEU A 240 1.39 50.15 0.36
N SER A 241 2.62 49.89 0.82
CA SER A 241 3.39 50.86 1.60
C SER A 241 3.70 52.14 0.78
N ILE A 242 3.98 51.97 -0.53
CA ILE A 242 4.20 53.10 -1.43
C ILE A 242 2.90 53.91 -1.59
N ILE A 243 1.76 53.25 -1.80
CA ILE A 243 0.45 53.90 -1.91
C ILE A 243 0.15 54.72 -0.63
N MET A 244 0.40 54.13 0.52
CA MET A 244 0.18 54.82 1.81
C MET A 244 1.08 56.03 1.93
N ALA A 245 2.38 55.92 1.65
CA ALA A 245 3.34 57.01 1.73
C ALA A 245 3.00 58.14 0.76
N GLU A 246 2.66 57.81 -0.48
CA GLU A 246 2.26 58.81 -1.50
C GLU A 246 0.92 59.50 -1.12
N SER A 247 -0.02 58.74 -0.56
CA SER A 247 -1.29 59.31 -0.09
C SER A 247 -1.07 60.27 1.05
N ASP A 248 -0.20 59.92 2.03
CA ASP A 248 0.14 60.82 3.13
C ASP A 248 0.90 62.06 2.66
N TYR A 249 1.82 61.89 1.68
CA TYR A 249 2.53 63.02 1.09
C TYR A 249 1.57 63.94 0.35
N ALA A 250 0.72 63.43 -0.52
CA ALA A 250 -0.26 64.20 -1.26
C ALA A 250 -1.21 64.96 -0.34
N LYS A 251 -1.59 64.40 0.81
CA LYS A 251 -2.52 64.99 1.76
C LYS A 251 -1.89 66.05 2.63
N ASN A 252 -0.67 65.83 3.13
CA ASN A 252 -0.11 66.65 4.21
C ASN A 252 1.06 67.52 3.81
N TYR A 253 1.74 67.24 2.66
CA TYR A 253 3.01 67.88 2.30
C TYR A 253 3.06 68.42 0.88
N SER A 254 2.13 68.10 -0.02
CA SER A 254 2.15 68.67 -1.36
C SER A 254 1.93 70.17 -1.32
N GLN A 255 2.80 70.90 -2.01
CA GLN A 255 2.79 72.37 -2.01
C GLN A 255 1.97 72.95 -3.16
N ASN A 256 1.72 72.16 -4.18
CA ASN A 256 0.99 72.56 -5.40
C ASN A 256 0.23 71.37 -6.02
N LEU A 257 -0.65 71.68 -7.00
CA LEU A 257 -1.48 70.70 -7.68
C LEU A 257 -0.67 69.68 -8.47
N ASP A 258 0.49 70.07 -9.00
CA ASP A 258 1.31 69.16 -9.86
C ASP A 258 2.00 68.10 -9.02
N GLU A 259 2.50 68.41 -7.85
CA GLU A 259 3.02 67.43 -6.85
C GLU A 259 1.92 66.45 -6.41
N ALA A 260 0.71 66.92 -6.16
CA ALA A 260 -0.41 66.04 -5.79
C ALA A 260 -0.79 65.12 -6.96
N LYS A 261 -0.74 65.61 -8.21
CA LYS A 261 -0.97 64.78 -9.40
C LYS A 261 0.11 63.72 -9.57
N GLU A 262 1.38 64.03 -9.38
CA GLU A 262 2.49 63.08 -9.41
C GLU A 262 2.29 61.94 -8.43
N SER A 263 1.94 62.24 -7.18
CA SER A 263 1.60 61.25 -6.16
C SER A 263 0.41 60.37 -6.57
N LEU A 264 -0.65 60.95 -7.17
CA LEU A 264 -1.80 60.21 -7.67
C LEU A 264 -1.41 59.28 -8.86
N GLU A 265 -0.47 59.70 -9.70
CA GLU A 265 0.06 58.82 -10.79
C GLU A 265 0.84 57.64 -10.21
N VAL A 266 1.66 57.85 -9.17
CA VAL A 266 2.35 56.75 -8.45
C VAL A 266 1.36 55.81 -7.83
N ILE A 267 0.35 56.31 -7.11
CA ILE A 267 -0.72 55.52 -6.51
C ILE A 267 -1.44 54.68 -7.57
N SER A 268 -1.83 55.31 -8.70
CA SER A 268 -2.50 54.63 -9.82
C SER A 268 -1.63 53.48 -10.42
N ARG A 269 -0.33 53.73 -10.59
CA ARG A 269 0.63 52.76 -11.08
C ARG A 269 0.78 51.58 -10.12
N GLN A 270 0.90 51.84 -8.81
CA GLN A 270 0.99 50.79 -7.80
C GLN A 270 -0.31 49.94 -7.68
N SER A 271 -1.46 50.61 -7.78
CA SER A 271 -2.77 49.94 -7.77
C SER A 271 -2.92 48.98 -8.97
N ARG A 272 -2.51 49.40 -10.20
CA ARG A 272 -2.49 48.52 -11.38
C ARG A 272 -1.53 47.34 -11.19
N LYS A 273 -0.38 47.57 -10.52
CA LYS A 273 0.58 46.49 -10.20
C LYS A 273 -0.05 45.45 -9.26
N ILE A 274 -0.78 45.90 -8.23
CA ILE A 274 -1.50 44.98 -7.32
C ILE A 274 -2.57 44.18 -8.08
N THR A 275 -3.39 44.84 -8.89
CA THR A 275 -4.42 44.15 -9.69
C THR A 275 -3.80 43.08 -10.58
N SER A 276 -2.74 43.42 -11.32
CA SER A 276 -2.02 42.44 -12.16
C SER A 276 -1.45 41.28 -11.39
N LEU A 277 -0.94 41.49 -10.19
CA LEU A 277 -0.43 40.45 -9.29
C LEU A 277 -1.56 39.51 -8.86
N ILE A 278 -2.70 40.05 -8.45
CA ILE A 278 -3.88 39.27 -8.06
C ILE A 278 -4.36 38.41 -9.24
N ASP A 279 -4.48 38.97 -10.43
CA ASP A 279 -4.90 38.25 -11.64
C ASP A 279 -3.96 37.09 -11.94
N GLN A 280 -2.64 37.29 -11.84
CA GLN A 280 -1.63 36.24 -12.05
C GLN A 280 -1.72 35.13 -11.00
N ILE A 281 -2.00 35.46 -9.73
CA ILE A 281 -2.17 34.47 -8.66
C ILE A 281 -3.44 33.65 -8.91
N LEU A 282 -4.55 34.28 -9.29
CA LEU A 282 -5.80 33.61 -9.62
C LEU A 282 -5.63 32.68 -10.85
N GLU A 283 -4.92 33.16 -11.87
CA GLU A 283 -4.58 32.35 -13.04
C GLU A 283 -3.75 31.13 -12.66
N LEU A 284 -2.67 31.31 -11.90
CA LEU A 284 -1.82 30.23 -11.42
C LEU A 284 -2.60 29.20 -10.61
N SER A 285 -3.47 29.65 -9.69
CA SER A 285 -4.35 28.79 -8.90
C SER A 285 -5.29 27.97 -9.78
N ARG A 286 -5.86 28.56 -10.85
CA ARG A 286 -6.71 27.85 -11.81
C ARG A 286 -5.93 26.80 -12.60
N LEU A 287 -4.70 27.09 -13.03
CA LEU A 287 -3.83 26.16 -13.74
C LEU A 287 -3.42 24.97 -12.85
N GLU A 288 -3.16 25.22 -11.55
CA GLU A 288 -2.77 24.17 -10.59
C GLU A 288 -3.94 23.29 -10.13
N SER A 289 -5.18 23.77 -10.21
CA SER A 289 -6.36 23.02 -9.77
C SER A 289 -6.72 21.82 -10.66
N GLY A 290 -5.99 21.58 -11.73
CA GLY A 290 -6.11 20.37 -12.57
C GLY A 290 -7.49 20.20 -13.23
N ARG A 291 -8.24 21.28 -13.50
CA ARG A 291 -9.51 21.17 -14.22
C ARG A 291 -9.23 20.51 -15.57
N ASN A 292 -10.02 19.51 -15.92
CA ASN A 292 -10.01 18.87 -17.23
C ASN A 292 -10.24 19.94 -18.31
N LEU A 293 -9.16 20.38 -18.92
CA LEU A 293 -9.19 21.28 -20.06
C LEU A 293 -9.38 20.41 -21.30
N GLU A 294 -10.39 20.69 -22.08
CA GLU A 294 -10.53 20.10 -23.40
C GLU A 294 -9.54 20.79 -24.34
N LEU A 295 -8.38 20.16 -24.53
CA LEU A 295 -7.43 20.60 -25.53
C LEU A 295 -8.02 20.38 -26.92
N LYS A 296 -8.07 21.46 -27.71
CA LYS A 296 -8.60 21.47 -29.09
C LYS A 296 -7.46 21.64 -30.09
N ARG A 297 -7.73 21.30 -31.34
CA ARG A 297 -6.81 21.58 -32.42
C ARG A 297 -6.78 23.09 -32.66
N ILE A 298 -5.64 23.71 -32.49
CA ILE A 298 -5.42 25.14 -32.65
C ILE A 298 -4.27 25.40 -33.62
N ASN A 299 -4.33 26.55 -34.31
CA ASN A 299 -3.30 26.96 -35.26
C ASN A 299 -2.30 27.92 -34.60
N LEU A 300 -1.14 27.36 -34.21
CA LEU A 300 -0.08 28.09 -33.52
C LEU A 300 0.48 29.23 -34.38
N SER A 301 0.54 29.05 -35.70
CA SER A 301 1.02 30.11 -36.64
C SER A 301 0.11 31.32 -36.63
N SER A 302 -1.21 31.12 -36.58
CA SER A 302 -2.19 32.24 -36.51
C SER A 302 -2.10 32.99 -35.19
N ILE A 303 -1.95 32.27 -34.08
CA ILE A 303 -1.78 32.87 -32.74
C ILE A 303 -0.55 33.77 -32.72
N LEU A 304 0.57 33.31 -33.27
CA LEU A 304 1.80 34.08 -33.34
C LEU A 304 1.66 35.32 -34.25
N GLN A 305 1.00 35.18 -35.40
CA GLN A 305 0.79 36.32 -36.31
C GLN A 305 0.00 37.45 -35.64
N ASN A 306 -1.01 37.12 -34.86
CA ASN A 306 -1.79 38.12 -34.11
C ASN A 306 -0.90 38.83 -33.05
N LEU A 307 -0.14 38.09 -32.26
CA LEU A 307 0.76 38.63 -31.23
C LEU A 307 1.88 39.47 -31.85
N VAL A 308 2.47 39.04 -32.98
CA VAL A 308 3.50 39.77 -33.70
C VAL A 308 3.04 41.19 -34.05
N THR A 309 1.82 41.36 -34.54
CA THR A 309 1.27 42.67 -34.92
C THR A 309 1.23 43.65 -33.72
N ASP A 310 0.89 43.17 -32.56
CA ASP A 310 0.85 44.00 -31.35
C ASP A 310 2.26 44.30 -30.82
N TYR A 311 3.13 43.31 -30.84
CA TYR A 311 4.51 43.49 -30.35
C TYR A 311 5.38 44.31 -31.28
N GLU A 312 5.13 44.36 -32.61
CA GLU A 312 5.78 45.29 -33.55
C GLU A 312 5.57 46.76 -33.13
N LYS A 313 4.36 47.10 -32.70
CA LYS A 313 4.05 48.47 -32.23
C LYS A 313 4.78 48.77 -30.92
N LEU A 314 4.77 47.80 -29.97
CA LEU A 314 5.39 47.97 -28.67
C LEU A 314 6.93 48.07 -28.76
N THR A 315 7.56 47.24 -29.58
CA THR A 315 9.01 47.28 -29.83
C THR A 315 9.43 48.55 -30.54
N SER A 316 8.70 48.98 -31.56
CA SER A 316 8.94 50.24 -32.27
C SER A 316 8.85 51.43 -31.31
N ALA A 317 7.86 51.47 -30.44
CA ALA A 317 7.72 52.54 -29.44
C ALA A 317 8.89 52.57 -28.43
N LYS A 318 9.59 51.48 -28.23
CA LYS A 318 10.80 51.37 -27.40
C LYS A 318 12.11 51.50 -28.19
N GLY A 319 12.07 51.67 -29.52
CA GLY A 319 13.25 51.73 -30.36
C GLY A 319 13.99 50.41 -30.53
N LEU A 320 13.32 49.27 -30.24
CA LEU A 320 13.89 47.95 -30.41
C LEU A 320 13.62 47.39 -31.81
N LYS A 321 14.59 46.64 -32.38
CA LYS A 321 14.40 45.91 -33.62
C LYS A 321 13.71 44.59 -33.32
N PHE A 322 12.54 44.36 -33.96
CA PHE A 322 11.81 43.11 -33.88
C PHE A 322 11.90 42.35 -35.20
N SER A 323 12.33 41.10 -35.15
CA SER A 323 12.36 40.20 -36.30
C SER A 323 11.65 38.91 -35.99
N PHE A 324 10.92 38.35 -36.95
CA PHE A 324 10.19 37.10 -36.72
C PHE A 324 10.22 36.22 -37.98
N MET A 325 10.22 34.90 -37.72
CA MET A 325 10.06 33.87 -38.74
C MET A 325 9.05 32.84 -38.21
N VAL A 326 7.90 32.74 -38.86
CA VAL A 326 6.81 31.86 -38.43
C VAL A 326 6.51 30.84 -39.51
N ALA A 327 6.80 29.57 -39.23
CA ALA A 327 6.42 28.45 -40.09
C ALA A 327 4.89 28.45 -40.30
N PRO A 328 4.37 28.33 -41.54
CA PRO A 328 2.93 28.40 -41.80
C PRO A 328 2.20 27.10 -41.38
N LYS A 329 0.93 27.22 -41.02
CA LYS A 329 0.00 26.10 -40.80
C LYS A 329 0.48 25.07 -39.76
N VAL A 330 1.13 25.51 -38.70
CA VAL A 330 1.52 24.66 -37.59
C VAL A 330 0.33 24.48 -36.64
N GLU A 331 -0.13 23.25 -36.50
CA GLU A 331 -1.27 22.91 -35.65
C GLU A 331 -0.83 22.02 -34.50
N ILE A 332 -1.32 22.35 -33.31
CA ILE A 332 -1.07 21.59 -32.04
C ILE A 332 -2.40 21.33 -31.34
N MET A 333 -2.39 20.39 -30.38
CA MET A 333 -3.49 20.25 -29.43
C MET A 333 -3.29 21.21 -28.27
N GLY A 334 -4.26 22.09 -28.02
CA GLY A 334 -4.11 23.10 -26.98
C GLY A 334 -5.34 23.95 -26.73
N ASP A 335 -5.20 24.87 -25.78
CA ASP A 335 -6.11 25.99 -25.52
C ASP A 335 -5.47 27.26 -26.07
N GLU A 336 -6.16 27.95 -26.99
CA GLU A 336 -5.64 29.13 -27.70
C GLU A 336 -5.28 30.26 -26.73
N LEU A 337 -6.12 30.52 -25.72
CA LEU A 337 -5.89 31.59 -24.74
C LEU A 337 -4.65 31.29 -23.89
N MET A 338 -4.50 30.05 -23.44
CA MET A 338 -3.34 29.64 -22.62
C MET A 338 -2.05 29.69 -23.42
N ILE A 339 -2.05 29.18 -24.66
CA ILE A 339 -0.86 29.24 -25.53
C ILE A 339 -0.49 30.69 -25.84
N SER A 340 -1.47 31.55 -26.14
CA SER A 340 -1.24 33.00 -26.31
C SER A 340 -0.59 33.57 -25.04
N ARG A 341 -1.05 33.19 -23.86
CA ARG A 341 -0.51 33.64 -22.56
C ARG A 341 0.91 33.20 -22.30
N LEU A 342 1.26 31.96 -22.70
CA LEU A 342 2.64 31.47 -22.62
C LEU A 342 3.56 32.31 -23.50
N ILE A 343 3.15 32.57 -24.74
CA ILE A 343 3.91 33.36 -25.70
C ILE A 343 4.06 34.81 -25.23
N ASP A 344 2.98 35.40 -24.72
CA ASP A 344 2.97 36.75 -24.14
C ASP A 344 3.94 36.89 -22.94
N ASN A 345 4.01 35.90 -22.09
CA ASN A 345 4.99 35.87 -21.00
C ASN A 345 6.45 35.86 -21.51
N PHE A 346 6.74 35.17 -22.59
CA PHE A 346 8.09 35.17 -23.16
C PHE A 346 8.39 36.49 -23.87
N LEU A 347 7.44 37.00 -24.66
CA LEU A 347 7.61 38.27 -25.41
C LEU A 347 7.70 39.45 -24.46
N SER A 348 6.89 39.48 -23.39
CA SER A 348 6.93 40.55 -22.40
C SER A 348 8.25 40.57 -21.63
N ASN A 349 8.83 39.39 -21.35
CA ASN A 349 10.17 39.29 -20.77
C ASN A 349 11.22 39.80 -21.75
N ALA A 350 11.20 39.37 -23.01
CA ALA A 350 12.12 39.88 -24.02
C ALA A 350 12.00 41.40 -24.17
N LEU A 351 10.78 41.94 -24.25
CA LEU A 351 10.52 43.40 -24.35
C LEU A 351 11.07 44.19 -23.14
N LYS A 352 11.15 43.55 -21.98
CA LYS A 352 11.64 44.16 -20.74
C LYS A 352 13.16 44.17 -20.63
N PHE A 353 13.83 43.13 -21.12
CA PHE A 353 15.25 42.91 -20.91
C PHE A 353 16.11 43.13 -22.18
N ALA A 354 15.52 43.15 -23.37
CA ALA A 354 16.24 43.43 -24.60
C ALA A 354 16.91 44.82 -24.55
N GLU A 355 18.10 44.90 -25.12
CA GLU A 355 18.86 46.15 -25.27
C GLU A 355 18.62 46.80 -26.68
N ALA A 356 18.63 46.01 -27.72
CA ALA A 356 18.45 46.52 -29.11
C ALA A 356 17.55 45.65 -29.98
N LYS A 357 17.48 44.31 -29.74
CA LYS A 357 16.71 43.43 -30.65
C LYS A 357 16.01 42.28 -29.96
N ILE A 358 14.88 41.86 -30.56
CA ILE A 358 14.11 40.67 -30.22
C ILE A 358 13.90 39.84 -31.49
N GLU A 359 14.09 38.54 -31.41
CA GLU A 359 13.89 37.58 -32.50
C GLU A 359 12.87 36.52 -32.05
N LEU A 360 11.79 36.34 -32.83
CA LEU A 360 10.79 35.29 -32.64
C LEU A 360 10.91 34.28 -33.78
N ASN A 361 11.03 33.01 -33.46
CA ASN A 361 11.12 31.95 -34.45
C ASN A 361 10.18 30.79 -34.10
N LEU A 362 9.35 30.39 -35.09
CA LEU A 362 8.60 29.14 -35.08
C LEU A 362 9.12 28.26 -36.20
N SER A 363 9.76 27.16 -35.86
CA SER A 363 10.27 26.17 -36.80
C SER A 363 9.63 24.79 -36.54
N VAL A 364 9.63 23.97 -37.60
CA VAL A 364 9.10 22.60 -37.55
C VAL A 364 10.24 21.62 -37.78
N SER A 365 10.40 20.66 -36.91
CA SER A 365 11.35 19.58 -37.07
C SER A 365 10.68 18.24 -36.78
N LYS A 366 10.63 17.35 -37.78
CA LYS A 366 9.95 16.04 -37.70
C LYS A 366 8.49 16.21 -37.29
N ASN A 367 8.20 15.88 -36.03
CA ASN A 367 6.86 15.88 -35.45
C ASN A 367 6.67 16.94 -34.35
N HIS A 368 7.60 17.88 -34.25
CA HIS A 368 7.59 18.90 -33.21
C HIS A 368 7.67 20.31 -33.81
N ALA A 369 6.96 21.23 -33.18
CA ALA A 369 7.06 22.66 -33.43
C ALA A 369 7.92 23.27 -32.32
N LEU A 370 9.00 23.93 -32.68
CA LEU A 370 9.87 24.66 -31.75
C LEU A 370 9.60 26.17 -31.92
N LEU A 371 9.02 26.74 -30.89
CA LEU A 371 8.90 28.17 -30.70
C LEU A 371 10.10 28.67 -29.91
N SER A 372 10.79 29.70 -30.37
CA SER A 372 11.82 30.37 -29.58
C SER A 372 11.69 31.89 -29.68
N ILE A 373 11.98 32.55 -28.55
CA ILE A 373 11.99 34.02 -28.44
C ILE A 373 13.33 34.39 -27.80
N LYS A 374 14.13 35.13 -28.56
CA LYS A 374 15.48 35.53 -28.19
C LYS A 374 15.57 37.05 -28.05
N ASP A 375 16.21 37.51 -26.96
CA ASP A 375 16.62 38.87 -26.72
C ASP A 375 18.17 38.98 -26.63
N ASP A 376 18.69 40.18 -26.78
CA ASP A 376 20.09 40.53 -26.66
C ASP A 376 20.44 41.21 -25.34
N GLY A 377 19.61 40.98 -24.30
CA GLY A 377 19.75 41.58 -23.00
C GLY A 377 20.85 40.96 -22.12
N VAL A 378 20.76 41.21 -20.83
CA VAL A 378 21.78 40.81 -19.82
C VAL A 378 21.97 39.31 -19.65
N GLY A 379 21.09 38.49 -20.23
CA GLY A 379 21.14 37.01 -20.08
C GLY A 379 20.77 36.53 -18.71
N ILE A 380 20.87 35.19 -18.54
CA ILE A 380 20.50 34.46 -17.31
C ILE A 380 21.67 33.55 -16.91
N SER A 381 22.07 33.59 -15.65
CA SER A 381 23.16 32.73 -15.17
C SER A 381 22.76 31.23 -15.22
N LYS A 382 23.73 30.33 -15.33
CA LYS A 382 23.47 28.87 -15.25
C LYS A 382 22.75 28.48 -13.97
N LYS A 383 23.04 29.13 -12.86
CA LYS A 383 22.41 28.89 -11.56
C LYS A 383 20.93 29.29 -11.60
N ASP A 384 20.62 30.39 -12.27
CA ASP A 384 19.26 30.94 -12.31
C ASP A 384 18.39 30.22 -13.35
N SER A 385 18.98 29.61 -14.39
CA SER A 385 18.25 28.98 -15.51
C SER A 385 17.25 27.87 -15.09
N GLU A 386 17.52 27.18 -13.99
CA GLU A 386 16.60 26.19 -13.40
C GLU A 386 15.59 26.84 -12.43
N LEU A 387 15.95 27.96 -11.81
CA LEU A 387 15.17 28.61 -10.76
C LEU A 387 14.15 29.60 -11.28
N ILE A 388 14.35 30.17 -12.47
CA ILE A 388 13.45 31.18 -13.06
C ILE A 388 12.03 30.70 -13.32
N TRP A 389 11.81 29.39 -13.36
CA TRP A 389 10.49 28.76 -13.50
C TRP A 389 9.72 28.66 -12.18
N ASN A 390 10.40 28.94 -11.04
CA ASN A 390 9.76 28.95 -9.74
C ASN A 390 8.95 30.22 -9.51
N LYS A 391 7.88 30.10 -8.75
CA LYS A 391 7.00 31.23 -8.40
C LYS A 391 7.79 32.31 -7.66
N PHE A 392 7.56 33.57 -8.00
CA PHE A 392 8.20 34.75 -7.39
C PHE A 392 9.73 34.81 -7.50
N TYR A 393 10.34 33.89 -8.27
CA TYR A 393 11.79 33.96 -8.45
C TYR A 393 12.19 35.12 -9.37
N GLN A 394 13.20 35.85 -8.95
CA GLN A 394 13.82 36.95 -9.68
C GLN A 394 15.33 36.83 -9.54
N ALA A 395 16.06 36.85 -10.65
CA ALA A 395 17.51 36.83 -10.63
C ALA A 395 18.08 38.13 -10.02
N ASP A 396 19.19 38.04 -9.27
CA ASP A 396 19.78 39.19 -8.55
C ASP A 396 20.16 40.34 -9.50
N SER A 397 20.55 40.04 -10.71
CA SER A 397 20.81 41.03 -11.78
C SER A 397 19.60 41.86 -12.18
N SER A 398 18.40 41.32 -12.01
CA SER A 398 17.12 42.00 -12.30
C SER A 398 16.62 42.87 -11.15
N ARG A 399 17.02 42.60 -9.90
CA ARG A 399 16.64 43.38 -8.71
C ARG A 399 17.28 44.77 -8.68
N ASN A 400 18.48 44.94 -9.27
CA ASN A 400 19.23 46.20 -9.24
C ASN A 400 18.83 47.23 -10.29
N LYS A 401 18.01 46.87 -11.29
CA LYS A 401 17.49 47.84 -12.29
C LYS A 401 16.09 48.30 -11.83
N SER A 402 16.10 49.45 -11.20
CA SER A 402 15.03 50.33 -10.80
C SER A 402 13.62 50.11 -11.39
N LEU A 403 12.60 50.10 -10.51
CA LEU A 403 11.20 50.48 -10.77
C LEU A 403 10.27 49.60 -11.62
N ASN A 404 10.77 48.61 -12.39
CA ASN A 404 9.91 47.78 -13.24
C ASN A 404 10.20 46.29 -13.13
N THR A 405 10.57 45.78 -11.96
CA THR A 405 10.67 44.32 -11.73
C THR A 405 9.29 43.71 -11.76
N GLY A 406 9.08 42.71 -12.63
CA GLY A 406 7.82 41.95 -12.68
C GLY A 406 7.60 41.15 -11.39
N SER A 407 6.43 40.54 -11.26
CA SER A 407 6.04 39.75 -10.09
C SER A 407 6.85 38.45 -9.90
N GLY A 408 7.61 37.98 -10.89
CA GLY A 408 8.24 36.66 -10.90
C GLY A 408 7.24 35.50 -11.10
N LEU A 409 6.00 35.79 -11.49
CA LEU A 409 4.97 34.77 -11.76
C LEU A 409 4.83 34.40 -13.25
N GLY A 410 5.23 35.28 -14.18
CA GLY A 410 5.00 35.06 -15.61
C GLY A 410 5.64 33.76 -16.14
N LEU A 411 6.90 33.48 -15.83
CA LEU A 411 7.57 32.24 -16.23
C LEU A 411 7.03 31.01 -15.54
N ALA A 412 6.59 31.13 -14.26
CA ALA A 412 5.92 30.03 -13.57
C ALA A 412 4.55 29.69 -14.19
N ILE A 413 3.81 30.72 -14.66
CA ILE A 413 2.57 30.54 -15.42
C ILE A 413 2.88 29.84 -16.76
N ALA A 414 3.90 30.30 -17.50
CA ALA A 414 4.31 29.67 -18.74
C ALA A 414 4.71 28.20 -18.55
N ALA A 415 5.43 27.86 -17.47
CA ALA A 415 5.80 26.50 -17.15
C ALA A 415 4.57 25.61 -16.84
N ASN A 416 3.58 26.12 -16.11
CA ASN A 416 2.34 25.37 -15.87
C ASN A 416 1.52 25.17 -17.16
N ILE A 417 1.41 26.19 -18.00
CA ILE A 417 0.74 26.08 -19.29
C ILE A 417 1.41 25.01 -20.15
N ALA A 418 2.74 25.05 -20.28
CA ALA A 418 3.47 24.05 -21.04
C ALA A 418 3.28 22.63 -20.49
N LYS A 419 3.30 22.46 -19.18
CA LYS A 419 3.03 21.17 -18.52
C LYS A 419 1.64 20.61 -18.86
N ILE A 420 0.61 21.48 -18.87
CA ILE A 420 -0.76 21.11 -19.23
C ILE A 420 -0.83 20.65 -20.69
N HIS A 421 -0.06 21.27 -21.58
CA HIS A 421 -0.02 20.97 -23.02
C HIS A 421 1.00 19.87 -23.40
N GLY A 422 1.68 19.24 -22.43
CA GLY A 422 2.72 18.25 -22.70
C GLY A 422 3.95 18.82 -23.42
N ALA A 423 4.10 20.14 -23.44
CA ALA A 423 5.22 20.81 -24.07
C ALA A 423 6.46 20.83 -23.19
N LYS A 424 7.65 20.80 -23.82
CA LYS A 424 8.93 21.01 -23.14
C LYS A 424 9.30 22.47 -23.19
N LEU A 425 9.83 22.99 -22.10
CA LEU A 425 10.34 24.35 -21.98
C LEU A 425 11.81 24.39 -21.68
N GLY A 426 12.47 25.47 -22.03
CA GLY A 426 13.81 25.75 -21.56
C GLY A 426 14.26 27.16 -21.88
N VAL A 427 15.46 27.49 -21.41
CA VAL A 427 16.16 28.74 -21.71
C VAL A 427 17.60 28.43 -22.06
N LYS A 428 18.10 29.11 -23.09
CA LYS A 428 19.52 29.18 -23.41
C LYS A 428 19.97 30.61 -23.20
N SER A 429 21.13 30.80 -22.59
CA SER A 429 21.66 32.11 -22.30
C SER A 429 23.17 32.10 -22.44
N GLU A 430 23.66 32.70 -23.52
CA GLU A 430 25.09 32.92 -23.81
C GLU A 430 25.37 34.41 -23.98
N ALA A 431 24.69 35.05 -24.93
CA ALA A 431 24.67 36.50 -25.17
C ALA A 431 23.20 36.91 -25.34
N GLY A 432 22.57 37.35 -24.23
CA GLY A 432 21.13 37.52 -24.15
C GLY A 432 20.41 36.25 -23.64
N SER A 433 19.09 36.19 -23.81
CA SER A 433 18.29 35.03 -23.38
C SER A 433 17.44 34.51 -24.55
N GLU A 434 17.37 33.18 -24.71
CA GLU A 434 16.48 32.52 -25.67
C GLU A 434 15.56 31.56 -24.90
N PHE A 435 14.31 31.98 -24.73
CA PHE A 435 13.25 31.14 -24.19
C PHE A 435 12.65 30.30 -25.30
N TRP A 436 12.45 29.01 -25.07
CA TRP A 436 11.89 28.11 -26.10
C TRP A 436 10.82 27.19 -25.50
N ALA A 437 9.87 26.83 -26.38
CA ALA A 437 8.83 25.81 -26.09
C ALA A 437 8.71 24.86 -27.28
N GLU A 438 8.72 23.55 -27.00
CA GLU A 438 8.60 22.46 -27.97
C GLU A 438 7.25 21.78 -27.83
N PHE A 439 6.41 21.82 -28.86
CA PHE A 439 5.08 21.24 -28.90
C PHE A 439 5.03 20.05 -29.86
N GLU A 440 4.20 19.04 -29.57
CA GLU A 440 3.91 17.99 -30.53
C GLU A 440 2.90 18.49 -31.59
N ILE A 441 3.19 18.24 -32.87
CA ILE A 441 2.34 18.67 -33.99
C ILE A 441 1.24 17.64 -34.24
N VAL A 442 0.04 18.10 -34.55
CA VAL A 442 -1.05 17.23 -34.98
C VAL A 442 -0.79 16.76 -36.41
N ASN A 443 -0.35 15.53 -36.57
CA ASN A 443 -0.15 14.89 -37.88
C ASN A 443 -1.47 14.52 -38.53
N LEU A 444 -1.76 15.09 -39.69
CA LEU A 444 -2.93 14.78 -40.52
C LEU A 444 -3.02 13.30 -40.98
N LYS A 445 -1.92 12.53 -40.89
CA LYS A 445 -1.87 11.14 -41.36
C LYS A 445 -2.37 10.08 -40.34
N LYS A 446 -2.73 10.45 -39.09
CA LYS A 446 -3.23 9.51 -38.08
C LYS A 446 -4.73 9.61 -37.77
N ALA A 447 -5.46 10.47 -38.45
CA ALA A 447 -6.89 10.70 -38.22
C ALA A 447 -7.83 9.93 -39.17
N GLU A 448 -7.30 9.09 -40.07
CA GLU A 448 -8.08 8.29 -41.05
C GLU A 448 -7.90 6.76 -40.85
N ASN A 449 -7.58 6.28 -39.63
CA ASN A 449 -7.65 4.84 -39.35
C ASN A 449 -8.50 4.58 -38.11
#